data_d89fa66d39d2c3b2ca267b3caa0752bc
#
_entry.id   d89fa66d39d2c3b2ca267b3caa0752bc
#
_cell.length_a   1.000
_cell.length_b   1.000
_cell.length_c   1.000
_cell.angle_alpha   90.00
_cell.angle_beta   90.00
_cell.angle_gamma   90.00
#
_symmetry.space_group_name_H-M   'P 1'
#
loop_
_entity.id
_entity.type
_entity.pdbx_description
1 polymer ?
#
loop_
_entity_poly.entity_id
_entity_poly.type
_entity_poly.pdbx_seq_one_letter_code
_entity_poly.pdbx_strand_id
1 'polypeptide(L)'
;MKKVILGFFASVFAYNANAVEIEFAYPYSGLFDVTYQAIMPEFEKAHPDIKVKFRATYENYEDATATILRESTSGNLPDITMQGLNRQAPLVDKGIALSLEPFIANEPDFAKDGYHEAMLSLSTFGGEVYGLPFSVSTPVGYYNMDLLASAGVSSIPSNWDEVIDACNKLEAAGHGTLYFGWNITGNWFHQALMHSQNVPMVKDGAVNMGGDAGLKTLEQMKDIMGGCNMPNYSIADGQAAFNAGTIGMMFWSTSSLGSVEAAKADFELKLSLIHI
;
A
#
# COMPACT_ATOMS: atom_id res chain seq x y z
N MET A 1 52.80 -10.24 63.62
CA MET A 1 52.66 -9.69 62.24
C MET A 1 51.23 -10.02 61.70
N LYS A 2 50.29 -9.08 61.78
CA LYS A 2 48.93 -9.24 61.34
C LYS A 2 48.86 -8.75 59.92
N LYS A 3 48.51 -9.62 58.95
CA LYS A 3 48.23 -9.26 57.54
C LYS A 3 46.79 -8.75 57.45
N VAL A 4 46.63 -7.49 57.07
CA VAL A 4 45.36 -6.87 56.72
C VAL A 4 45.11 -7.13 55.20
N ILE A 5 44.08 -7.88 54.88
CA ILE A 5 43.66 -8.07 53.52
C ILE A 5 42.60 -6.97 53.23
N LEU A 6 42.97 -6.01 52.38
CA LEU A 6 42.08 -4.99 51.89
C LEU A 6 41.26 -5.59 50.68
N GLY A 7 40.03 -5.93 50.99
CA GLY A 7 39.10 -6.35 49.91
C GLY A 7 38.63 -5.12 49.11
N PHE A 8 38.95 -5.11 47.81
CA PHE A 8 38.45 -4.11 46.86
C PHE A 8 37.04 -4.53 46.42
N PHE A 9 36.01 -3.90 46.96
CA PHE A 9 34.64 -4.04 46.44
C PHE A 9 34.54 -3.18 45.20
N ALA A 10 34.59 -3.82 44.03
CA ALA A 10 34.20 -3.20 42.77
C ALA A 10 32.68 -3.14 42.71
N SER A 11 32.11 -1.98 42.98
CA SER A 11 30.68 -1.70 42.76
C SER A 11 30.44 -1.62 41.27
N VAL A 12 29.90 -2.68 40.70
CA VAL A 12 29.36 -2.66 39.34
C VAL A 12 28.07 -1.81 39.38
N PHE A 13 28.17 -0.56 39.02
CA PHE A 13 26.99 0.25 38.71
C PHE A 13 26.38 -0.32 37.44
N ALA A 14 25.35 -1.16 37.58
CA ALA A 14 24.48 -1.48 36.50
C ALA A 14 23.73 -0.18 36.12
N TYR A 15 24.15 0.46 35.05
CA TYR A 15 23.33 1.47 34.38
C TYR A 15 22.09 0.73 33.86
N ASN A 16 20.97 0.87 34.57
CA ASN A 16 19.68 0.63 33.98
C ASN A 16 19.45 1.74 32.95
N ALA A 17 19.96 1.56 31.74
CA ALA A 17 19.49 2.33 30.59
C ALA A 17 18.01 1.97 30.42
N ASN A 18 17.11 2.87 30.79
CA ASN A 18 15.71 2.72 30.40
C ASN A 18 15.70 2.67 28.87
N ALA A 19 15.07 1.62 28.33
CA ALA A 19 14.90 1.52 26.89
C ALA A 19 14.18 2.78 26.38
N VAL A 20 14.64 3.31 25.25
CA VAL A 20 13.96 4.42 24.57
C VAL A 20 12.65 3.87 24.01
N GLU A 21 11.53 4.48 24.37
CA GLU A 21 10.23 4.12 23.80
C GLU A 21 9.98 4.96 22.55
N ILE A 22 9.64 4.31 21.43
CA ILE A 22 9.27 4.91 20.13
C ILE A 22 7.81 4.57 19.87
N GLU A 23 6.98 5.58 19.69
CA GLU A 23 5.58 5.40 19.26
C GLU A 23 5.46 5.31 17.74
N PHE A 24 4.87 4.21 17.26
CA PHE A 24 4.63 3.96 15.85
C PHE A 24 3.14 3.82 15.55
N ALA A 25 2.67 4.55 14.54
CA ALA A 25 1.28 4.53 14.10
C ALA A 25 1.17 4.18 12.60
N TYR A 26 0.23 3.28 12.26
CA TYR A 26 0.02 2.80 10.89
C TYR A 26 -1.46 2.51 10.61
N PRO A 27 -1.90 2.54 9.36
CA PRO A 27 -3.26 2.17 8.94
C PRO A 27 -3.35 0.67 8.60
N TYR A 28 -4.58 0.19 8.36
CA TYR A 28 -4.85 -1.13 7.81
C TYR A 28 -4.25 -2.29 8.62
N SER A 29 -4.65 -2.43 9.88
CA SER A 29 -4.19 -3.52 10.75
C SER A 29 -4.27 -4.90 10.08
N GLY A 30 -5.39 -5.21 9.41
CA GLY A 30 -5.57 -6.47 8.70
C GLY A 30 -4.57 -6.74 7.56
N LEU A 31 -3.87 -5.71 7.08
CA LEU A 31 -2.83 -5.85 6.06
C LEU A 31 -1.42 -5.91 6.65
N PHE A 32 -1.13 -5.11 7.69
CA PHE A 32 0.23 -4.89 8.17
C PHE A 32 0.57 -5.58 9.49
N ASP A 33 -0.41 -5.96 10.32
CA ASP A 33 -0.15 -6.59 11.63
C ASP A 33 0.72 -7.84 11.50
N VAL A 34 0.42 -8.69 10.55
CA VAL A 34 1.17 -9.92 10.30
C VAL A 34 2.65 -9.67 10.03
N THR A 35 2.94 -8.59 9.28
CA THR A 35 4.31 -8.18 8.97
C THR A 35 5.03 -7.67 10.22
N TYR A 36 4.38 -6.77 10.97
CA TYR A 36 5.00 -6.24 12.20
C TYR A 36 5.18 -7.32 13.27
N GLN A 37 4.22 -8.23 13.43
CA GLN A 37 4.37 -9.37 14.33
C GLN A 37 5.55 -10.28 13.95
N ALA A 38 5.87 -10.39 12.67
CA ALA A 38 6.99 -11.20 12.22
C ALA A 38 8.35 -10.49 12.41
N ILE A 39 8.43 -9.17 12.20
CA ILE A 39 9.71 -8.45 12.25
C ILE A 39 10.09 -7.96 13.65
N MET A 40 9.11 -7.65 14.52
CA MET A 40 9.37 -7.06 15.83
C MET A 40 10.27 -7.91 16.73
N PRO A 41 10.15 -9.24 16.84
CA PRO A 41 11.04 -10.05 17.66
C PRO A 41 12.52 -9.95 17.24
N GLU A 42 12.79 -9.87 15.95
CA GLU A 42 14.15 -9.72 15.43
C GLU A 42 14.68 -8.29 15.66
N PHE A 43 13.83 -7.28 15.53
CA PHE A 43 14.18 -5.89 15.84
C PHE A 43 14.53 -5.72 17.33
N GLU A 44 13.70 -6.20 18.24
CA GLU A 44 13.92 -6.11 19.69
C GLU A 44 15.18 -6.87 20.13
N LYS A 45 15.49 -7.98 19.46
CA LYS A 45 16.73 -8.73 19.70
C LYS A 45 17.97 -7.95 19.24
N ALA A 46 17.88 -7.26 18.10
CA ALA A 46 18.98 -6.44 17.56
C ALA A 46 19.15 -5.13 18.33
N HIS A 47 18.06 -4.56 18.86
CA HIS A 47 17.99 -3.26 19.53
C HIS A 47 17.31 -3.38 20.90
N PRO A 48 17.93 -4.06 21.89
CA PRO A 48 17.31 -4.31 23.20
C PRO A 48 17.13 -3.03 24.05
N ASP A 49 17.73 -1.94 23.64
CA ASP A 49 17.63 -0.60 24.21
C ASP A 49 16.51 0.26 23.59
N ILE A 50 15.80 -0.27 22.61
CA ILE A 50 14.65 0.39 21.95
C ILE A 50 13.39 -0.45 22.16
N LYS A 51 12.31 0.22 22.57
CA LYS A 51 10.98 -0.38 22.67
C LYS A 51 10.02 0.32 21.72
N VAL A 52 9.45 -0.43 20.79
CA VAL A 52 8.41 0.10 19.90
C VAL A 52 7.04 -0.11 20.51
N LYS A 53 6.29 0.99 20.64
CA LYS A 53 4.91 1.00 21.09
C LYS A 53 4.00 1.35 19.93
N PHE A 54 3.21 0.38 19.50
CA PHE A 54 2.20 0.63 18.50
C PHE A 54 1.02 1.40 19.07
N ARG A 55 0.61 2.48 18.38
CA ARG A 55 -0.64 3.18 18.67
C ARG A 55 -1.83 2.42 18.10
N ALA A 56 -3.05 2.83 18.42
CA ALA A 56 -4.25 2.37 17.75
C ALA A 56 -4.13 2.61 16.24
N THR A 57 -4.46 1.59 15.44
CA THR A 57 -4.34 1.65 13.98
C THR A 57 -5.38 2.60 13.39
N TYR A 58 -4.98 3.32 12.34
CA TYR A 58 -5.88 4.14 11.53
C TYR A 58 -6.72 3.25 10.61
N GLU A 59 -7.90 3.73 10.25
CA GLU A 59 -8.76 2.99 9.32
C GLU A 59 -8.13 2.87 7.92
N ASN A 60 -7.58 3.98 7.43
CA ASN A 60 -6.97 4.09 6.11
C ASN A 60 -5.93 5.21 6.08
N TYR A 61 -5.31 5.47 4.91
CA TYR A 61 -4.30 6.53 4.77
C TYR A 61 -4.90 7.94 4.90
N GLU A 62 -6.15 8.15 4.52
CA GLU A 62 -6.85 9.42 4.69
C GLU A 62 -7.05 9.75 6.17
N ASP A 63 -7.51 8.78 6.94
CA ASP A 63 -7.67 8.89 8.39
C ASP A 63 -6.33 9.10 9.09
N ALA A 64 -5.28 8.37 8.66
CA ALA A 64 -3.91 8.56 9.14
C ALA A 64 -3.47 10.02 8.99
N THR A 65 -3.57 10.58 7.78
CA THR A 65 -3.15 11.97 7.52
C THR A 65 -4.00 12.97 8.31
N ALA A 66 -5.32 12.80 8.32
CA ALA A 66 -6.23 13.68 9.05
C ALA A 66 -5.95 13.66 10.56
N THR A 67 -5.65 12.49 11.11
CA THR A 67 -5.33 12.33 12.53
C THR A 67 -4.01 12.99 12.87
N ILE A 68 -2.94 12.78 12.09
CA ILE A 68 -1.65 13.43 12.30
C ILE A 68 -1.77 14.96 12.22
N LEU A 69 -2.51 15.49 11.24
CA LEU A 69 -2.77 16.93 11.13
C LEU A 69 -3.51 17.49 12.35
N ARG A 70 -4.45 16.75 12.92
CA ARG A 70 -5.17 17.13 14.13
C ARG A 70 -4.28 17.05 15.37
N GLU A 71 -3.52 15.97 15.52
CA GLU A 71 -2.63 15.73 16.66
C GLU A 71 -1.45 16.70 16.70
N SER A 72 -0.99 17.19 15.55
CA SER A 72 0.07 18.20 15.48
C SER A 72 -0.30 19.49 16.22
N THR A 73 -1.58 19.82 16.30
CA THR A 73 -2.05 21.03 17.02
C THR A 73 -2.00 20.87 18.54
N SER A 74 -2.01 19.65 19.05
CA SER A 74 -1.92 19.32 20.48
C SER A 74 -0.54 18.83 20.92
N GLY A 75 0.41 18.70 19.99
CA GLY A 75 1.75 18.19 20.28
C GLY A 75 1.78 16.70 20.63
N ASN A 76 0.77 15.92 20.25
CA ASN A 76 0.65 14.49 20.54
C ASN A 76 0.96 13.62 19.32
N LEU A 77 2.03 13.95 18.60
CA LEU A 77 2.44 13.17 17.42
C LEU A 77 3.14 11.85 17.83
N PRO A 78 2.98 10.77 17.06
CA PRO A 78 3.85 9.62 17.16
C PRO A 78 5.25 9.98 16.66
N ASP A 79 6.26 9.19 17.06
CA ASP A 79 7.63 9.35 16.56
C ASP A 79 7.73 8.90 15.09
N ILE A 80 7.01 7.84 14.73
CA ILE A 80 6.96 7.31 13.37
C ILE A 80 5.50 7.09 12.96
N THR A 81 5.18 7.45 11.73
CA THR A 81 3.85 7.17 11.15
C THR A 81 3.97 6.66 9.72
N MET A 82 3.17 5.63 9.38
CA MET A 82 3.01 5.18 8.01
C MET A 82 1.96 6.01 7.30
N GLN A 83 2.31 6.57 6.15
CA GLN A 83 1.44 7.43 5.37
C GLN A 83 1.28 6.92 3.93
N GLY A 84 0.15 7.24 3.30
CA GLY A 84 -0.01 7.01 1.88
C GLY A 84 0.95 7.88 1.06
N LEU A 85 1.52 7.32 -0.01
CA LEU A 85 2.50 8.02 -0.86
C LEU A 85 1.96 9.35 -1.42
N ASN A 86 0.66 9.43 -1.68
CA ASN A 86 -0.03 10.62 -2.17
C ASN A 86 -0.52 11.56 -1.06
N ARG A 87 -0.18 11.32 0.21
CA ARG A 87 -0.68 12.07 1.38
C ARG A 87 0.40 12.80 2.17
N GLN A 88 1.65 12.71 1.75
CA GLN A 88 2.79 13.22 2.52
C GLN A 88 2.96 14.74 2.40
N ALA A 89 2.69 15.33 1.24
CA ALA A 89 2.92 16.75 0.97
C ALA A 89 2.36 17.70 2.06
N PRO A 90 1.13 17.58 2.55
CA PRO A 90 0.62 18.44 3.62
C PRO A 90 1.38 18.33 4.94
N LEU A 91 2.01 17.18 5.22
CA LEU A 91 2.81 16.99 6.44
C LEU A 91 4.18 17.67 6.31
N VAL A 92 4.75 17.64 5.11
CA VAL A 92 6.00 18.34 4.78
C VAL A 92 5.78 19.85 4.78
N ASP A 93 4.77 20.34 4.06
CA ASP A 93 4.45 21.76 3.95
C ASP A 93 4.17 22.44 5.30
N LYS A 94 3.66 21.68 6.26
CA LYS A 94 3.39 22.16 7.63
C LYS A 94 4.56 21.94 8.60
N GLY A 95 5.68 21.39 8.14
CA GLY A 95 6.84 21.10 8.99
C GLY A 95 6.57 20.03 10.06
N ILE A 96 5.60 19.14 9.81
CA ILE A 96 5.29 18.00 10.70
C ILE A 96 6.25 16.84 10.41
N ALA A 97 6.44 16.53 9.12
CA ALA A 97 7.42 15.53 8.70
C ALA A 97 8.84 16.09 8.80
N LEU A 98 9.75 15.28 9.33
CA LEU A 98 11.17 15.62 9.46
C LEU A 98 11.92 15.14 8.21
N SER A 99 12.85 15.97 7.71
CA SER A 99 13.80 15.54 6.67
C SER A 99 14.67 14.39 7.18
N LEU A 100 14.79 13.35 6.38
CA LEU A 100 15.61 12.17 6.68
C LEU A 100 17.06 12.30 6.18
N GLU A 101 17.39 13.36 5.44
CA GLU A 101 18.73 13.56 4.87
C GLU A 101 19.86 13.47 5.91
N PRO A 102 19.75 14.07 7.13
CA PRO A 102 20.80 13.93 8.14
C PRO A 102 21.00 12.50 8.64
N PHE A 103 19.95 11.69 8.63
CA PHE A 103 20.00 10.28 9.02
C PHE A 103 20.59 9.42 7.91
N ILE A 104 20.15 9.62 6.68
CA ILE A 104 20.66 8.94 5.49
C ILE A 104 22.16 9.22 5.29
N ALA A 105 22.60 10.45 5.50
CA ALA A 105 24.01 10.82 5.40
C ALA A 105 24.90 10.14 6.45
N ASN A 106 24.33 9.73 7.58
CA ASN A 106 25.03 9.03 8.64
C ASN A 106 24.88 7.50 8.57
N GLU A 107 24.14 6.97 7.60
CA GLU A 107 23.97 5.54 7.37
C GLU A 107 24.92 5.07 6.24
N PRO A 108 26.07 4.45 6.60
CA PRO A 108 27.13 4.17 5.62
C PRO A 108 26.74 3.13 4.57
N ASP A 109 25.76 2.30 4.90
CA ASP A 109 25.29 1.21 4.04
C ASP A 109 23.95 1.50 3.35
N PHE A 110 23.38 2.71 3.49
CA PHE A 110 22.08 3.08 2.94
C PHE A 110 21.92 2.72 1.44
N ALA A 111 22.97 2.92 0.64
CA ALA A 111 22.94 2.54 -0.77
C ALA A 111 22.86 1.01 -1.00
N LYS A 112 23.23 0.21 0.01
CA LYS A 112 23.16 -1.26 -0.02
C LYS A 112 21.83 -1.80 0.50
N ASP A 113 21.07 -0.99 1.22
CA ASP A 113 19.75 -1.36 1.76
C ASP A 113 18.70 -1.60 0.67
N GLY A 114 19.03 -1.22 -0.57
CA GLY A 114 18.24 -1.59 -1.75
C GLY A 114 17.02 -0.69 -1.98
N TYR A 115 16.97 0.49 -1.39
CA TYR A 115 15.92 1.47 -1.71
C TYR A 115 16.04 1.92 -3.16
N HIS A 116 15.03 1.58 -3.96
CA HIS A 116 15.02 1.96 -5.37
C HIS A 116 14.75 3.47 -5.50
N GLU A 117 15.52 4.14 -6.36
CA GLU A 117 15.43 5.61 -6.55
C GLU A 117 14.02 6.09 -6.90
N ALA A 118 13.31 5.37 -7.78
CA ALA A 118 11.93 5.69 -8.12
C ALA A 118 10.96 5.59 -6.93
N MET A 119 11.27 4.77 -5.92
CA MET A 119 10.45 4.67 -4.69
C MET A 119 10.77 5.80 -3.73
N LEU A 120 12.05 6.15 -3.56
CA LEU A 120 12.46 7.29 -2.74
C LEU A 120 11.92 8.61 -3.31
N SER A 121 11.87 8.76 -4.62
CA SER A 121 11.35 9.98 -5.27
C SER A 121 9.89 10.28 -4.91
N LEU A 122 9.09 9.26 -4.54
CA LEU A 122 7.70 9.43 -4.10
C LEU A 122 7.57 10.12 -2.73
N SER A 123 8.65 10.16 -1.96
CA SER A 123 8.73 10.82 -0.66
C SER A 123 9.78 11.93 -0.64
N THR A 124 10.18 12.42 -1.82
CA THR A 124 11.15 13.51 -1.97
C THR A 124 10.42 14.83 -2.28
N PHE A 125 10.62 15.83 -1.44
CA PHE A 125 10.02 17.16 -1.57
C PHE A 125 11.11 18.22 -1.46
N GLY A 126 11.16 19.16 -2.41
CA GLY A 126 12.18 20.21 -2.41
C GLY A 126 13.63 19.69 -2.52
N GLY A 127 13.83 18.45 -2.93
CA GLY A 127 15.15 17.80 -3.04
C GLY A 127 15.59 17.05 -1.79
N GLU A 128 14.74 16.94 -0.75
CA GLU A 128 15.01 16.21 0.49
C GLU A 128 14.03 15.03 0.65
N VAL A 129 14.50 13.92 1.22
CA VAL A 129 13.70 12.73 1.51
C VAL A 129 13.01 12.89 2.86
N TYR A 130 11.68 12.72 2.90
CA TYR A 130 10.86 12.82 4.12
C TYR A 130 10.23 11.48 4.54
N GLY A 131 10.42 10.42 3.78
CA GLY A 131 9.92 9.11 4.11
C GLY A 131 10.65 8.00 3.37
N LEU A 132 10.77 6.85 4.02
CA LEU A 132 11.30 5.65 3.40
C LEU A 132 10.16 4.78 2.89
N PRO A 133 10.28 4.17 1.71
CA PRO A 133 9.25 3.28 1.19
C PRO A 133 9.23 1.98 2.02
N PHE A 134 8.07 1.64 2.58
CA PHE A 134 7.85 0.38 3.28
C PHE A 134 7.32 -0.69 2.31
N SER A 135 6.28 -0.35 1.55
CA SER A 135 5.68 -1.21 0.55
C SER A 135 5.07 -0.41 -0.58
N VAL A 136 5.06 -0.97 -1.77
CA VAL A 136 4.43 -0.38 -2.96
C VAL A 136 3.54 -1.42 -3.61
N SER A 137 2.34 -1.00 -4.02
CA SER A 137 1.44 -1.82 -4.79
C SER A 137 1.06 -1.13 -6.10
N THR A 138 0.72 -1.92 -7.10
CA THR A 138 0.24 -1.45 -8.40
C THR A 138 -1.11 -2.06 -8.72
N PRO A 139 -1.94 -1.40 -9.54
CA PRO A 139 -3.12 -2.02 -10.11
C PRO A 139 -2.75 -3.23 -10.97
N VAL A 140 -3.54 -4.30 -10.88
CA VAL A 140 -3.32 -5.52 -11.65
C VAL A 140 -4.65 -6.21 -11.94
N GLY A 141 -4.74 -6.92 -13.07
CA GLY A 141 -5.83 -7.83 -13.36
C GLY A 141 -5.53 -9.22 -12.79
N TYR A 142 -6.48 -9.77 -12.06
CA TYR A 142 -6.53 -11.17 -11.60
C TYR A 142 -7.52 -11.92 -12.48
N TYR A 143 -7.15 -13.10 -12.94
CA TYR A 143 -7.93 -13.89 -13.89
C TYR A 143 -8.14 -15.31 -13.40
N ASN A 144 -9.39 -15.72 -13.29
CA ASN A 144 -9.78 -17.13 -13.11
C ASN A 144 -9.78 -17.79 -14.49
N MET A 145 -8.66 -18.45 -14.82
CA MET A 145 -8.48 -19.02 -16.16
C MET A 145 -9.42 -20.15 -16.46
N ASP A 146 -9.85 -20.91 -15.46
CA ASP A 146 -10.79 -22.03 -15.65
C ASP A 146 -12.17 -21.51 -16.03
N LEU A 147 -12.64 -20.46 -15.35
CA LEU A 147 -13.92 -19.84 -15.67
C LEU A 147 -13.89 -19.16 -17.05
N LEU A 148 -12.81 -18.45 -17.37
CA LEU A 148 -12.59 -17.84 -18.69
C LEU A 148 -12.55 -18.90 -19.79
N ALA A 149 -11.82 -20.01 -19.59
CA ALA A 149 -11.76 -21.10 -20.57
C ALA A 149 -13.11 -21.75 -20.79
N SER A 150 -13.91 -21.95 -19.73
CA SER A 150 -15.28 -22.49 -19.84
C SER A 150 -16.22 -21.60 -20.67
N ALA A 151 -15.95 -20.30 -20.72
CA ALA A 151 -16.66 -19.31 -21.54
C ALA A 151 -16.03 -19.12 -22.93
N GLY A 152 -15.01 -19.91 -23.30
CA GLY A 152 -14.34 -19.82 -24.59
C GLY A 152 -13.30 -18.69 -24.70
N VAL A 153 -12.80 -18.18 -23.57
CA VAL A 153 -11.70 -17.22 -23.50
C VAL A 153 -10.42 -17.98 -23.17
N SER A 154 -9.54 -18.16 -24.16
CA SER A 154 -8.34 -19.00 -24.06
C SER A 154 -7.07 -18.26 -23.62
N SER A 155 -7.11 -16.94 -23.57
CA SER A 155 -5.95 -16.10 -23.21
C SER A 155 -6.39 -14.93 -22.36
N ILE A 156 -5.46 -14.38 -21.57
CA ILE A 156 -5.66 -13.15 -20.83
C ILE A 156 -5.94 -12.02 -21.83
N PRO A 157 -7.01 -11.22 -21.61
CA PRO A 157 -7.27 -10.01 -22.40
C PRO A 157 -6.08 -9.04 -22.37
N SER A 158 -5.75 -8.42 -23.49
CA SER A 158 -4.62 -7.51 -23.65
C SER A 158 -5.00 -6.02 -23.68
N ASN A 159 -6.28 -5.73 -23.73
CA ASN A 159 -6.84 -4.39 -23.72
C ASN A 159 -8.27 -4.40 -23.16
N TRP A 160 -8.84 -3.22 -22.92
CA TRP A 160 -10.17 -3.10 -22.30
C TRP A 160 -11.32 -3.60 -23.17
N ASP A 161 -11.20 -3.50 -24.50
CA ASP A 161 -12.22 -4.05 -25.41
C ASP A 161 -12.27 -5.58 -25.31
N GLU A 162 -11.12 -6.23 -25.21
CA GLU A 162 -11.03 -7.68 -24.99
C GLU A 162 -11.53 -8.08 -23.59
N VAL A 163 -11.37 -7.23 -22.57
CA VAL A 163 -11.98 -7.45 -21.23
C VAL A 163 -13.51 -7.44 -21.36
N ILE A 164 -14.08 -6.47 -22.05
CA ILE A 164 -15.54 -6.38 -22.26
C ILE A 164 -16.04 -7.57 -23.08
N ASP A 165 -15.30 -7.99 -24.12
CA ASP A 165 -15.65 -9.21 -24.90
C ASP A 165 -15.61 -10.47 -24.00
N ALA A 166 -14.61 -10.59 -23.13
CA ALA A 166 -14.54 -11.67 -22.16
C ALA A 166 -15.72 -11.65 -21.17
N CYS A 167 -16.13 -10.46 -20.72
CA CYS A 167 -17.33 -10.31 -19.88
C CYS A 167 -18.59 -10.80 -20.60
N ASN A 168 -18.78 -10.43 -21.87
CA ASN A 168 -19.93 -10.87 -22.67
C ASN A 168 -19.96 -12.39 -22.82
N LYS A 169 -18.81 -13.03 -23.03
CA LYS A 169 -18.69 -14.49 -23.12
C LYS A 169 -18.98 -15.18 -21.78
N LEU A 170 -18.48 -14.64 -20.68
CA LEU A 170 -18.76 -15.14 -19.34
C LEU A 170 -20.26 -15.07 -19.03
N GLU A 171 -20.90 -13.94 -19.31
CA GLU A 171 -22.34 -13.75 -19.12
C GLU A 171 -23.17 -14.71 -19.97
N ALA A 172 -22.82 -14.87 -21.25
CA ALA A 172 -23.48 -15.81 -22.16
C ALA A 172 -23.34 -17.27 -21.67
N ALA A 173 -22.26 -17.60 -20.97
CA ALA A 173 -22.04 -18.91 -20.32
C ALA A 173 -22.73 -19.02 -18.96
N GLY A 174 -23.40 -17.98 -18.46
CA GLY A 174 -24.09 -17.97 -17.17
C GLY A 174 -23.17 -17.72 -15.97
N HIS A 175 -21.99 -17.15 -16.19
CA HIS A 175 -21.02 -16.84 -15.15
C HIS A 175 -21.05 -15.36 -14.78
N GLY A 176 -20.57 -15.04 -13.59
CA GLY A 176 -20.26 -13.67 -13.21
C GLY A 176 -19.02 -13.14 -13.96
N THR A 177 -19.00 -11.85 -14.23
CA THR A 177 -18.04 -11.23 -15.13
C THR A 177 -16.79 -10.76 -14.43
N LEU A 178 -16.86 -9.58 -13.81
CA LEU A 178 -15.71 -8.99 -13.14
C LEU A 178 -16.06 -8.17 -11.89
N TYR A 179 -15.04 -7.90 -11.11
CA TYR A 179 -15.01 -6.79 -10.16
C TYR A 179 -13.90 -5.82 -10.58
N PHE A 180 -14.27 -4.57 -10.86
CA PHE A 180 -13.34 -3.47 -11.10
C PHE A 180 -13.32 -2.57 -9.87
N GLY A 181 -12.14 -2.42 -9.25
CA GLY A 181 -11.97 -1.73 -7.96
C GLY A 181 -12.08 -0.21 -8.03
N TRP A 182 -13.12 0.32 -8.66
CA TRP A 182 -13.38 1.75 -8.82
C TRP A 182 -13.48 2.50 -7.50
N ASN A 183 -13.88 1.82 -6.44
CA ASN A 183 -14.14 2.35 -5.10
C ASN A 183 -12.93 2.24 -4.14
N ILE A 184 -11.75 1.87 -4.67
CA ILE A 184 -10.51 1.94 -3.88
C ILE A 184 -10.16 3.39 -3.57
N THR A 185 -9.57 3.61 -2.41
CA THR A 185 -9.21 4.95 -1.89
C THR A 185 -8.43 5.81 -2.89
N GLY A 186 -8.62 7.11 -2.85
CA GLY A 186 -7.83 8.09 -3.61
C GLY A 186 -8.05 8.05 -5.13
N ASN A 187 -9.15 7.50 -5.62
CA ASN A 187 -9.40 7.35 -7.06
C ASN A 187 -8.28 6.62 -7.80
N TRP A 188 -7.68 5.63 -7.18
CA TRP A 188 -6.45 5.01 -7.61
C TRP A 188 -6.51 4.42 -9.03
N PHE A 189 -7.59 3.70 -9.37
CA PHE A 189 -7.79 3.20 -10.73
C PHE A 189 -8.02 4.32 -11.74
N HIS A 190 -8.72 5.39 -11.37
CA HIS A 190 -8.87 6.56 -12.23
C HIS A 190 -7.49 7.20 -12.51
N GLN A 191 -6.65 7.33 -11.49
CA GLN A 191 -5.28 7.82 -11.67
C GLN A 191 -4.47 6.91 -12.59
N ALA A 192 -4.54 5.58 -12.40
CA ALA A 192 -3.84 4.62 -13.24
C ALA A 192 -4.26 4.73 -14.71
N LEU A 193 -5.56 4.86 -14.97
CA LEU A 193 -6.09 5.05 -16.34
C LEU A 193 -5.70 6.41 -16.95
N MET A 194 -5.63 7.48 -16.16
CA MET A 194 -5.11 8.78 -16.61
C MET A 194 -3.63 8.66 -17.01
N HIS A 195 -2.82 8.04 -16.16
CA HIS A 195 -1.39 7.83 -16.43
C HIS A 195 -1.15 6.92 -17.63
N SER A 196 -1.98 5.90 -17.84
CA SER A 196 -1.90 5.02 -19.03
C SER A 196 -2.13 5.79 -20.34
N GLN A 197 -2.82 6.91 -20.29
CA GLN A 197 -2.99 7.84 -21.40
C GLN A 197 -1.88 8.92 -21.46
N ASN A 198 -0.85 8.80 -20.61
CA ASN A 198 0.23 9.78 -20.45
C ASN A 198 -0.26 11.18 -20.03
N VAL A 199 -1.31 11.21 -19.21
CA VAL A 199 -1.89 12.46 -18.68
C VAL A 199 -1.66 12.53 -17.18
N PRO A 200 -0.88 13.50 -16.68
CA PRO A 200 -0.65 13.64 -15.25
C PRO A 200 -1.90 14.17 -14.55
N MET A 201 -2.15 13.70 -13.32
CA MET A 201 -3.26 14.15 -12.46
C MET A 201 -3.11 15.59 -11.99
N VAL A 202 -1.86 16.05 -11.87
CA VAL A 202 -1.51 17.43 -11.52
C VAL A 202 -0.59 17.99 -12.60
N LYS A 203 -0.90 19.17 -13.10
CA LYS A 203 -0.09 19.87 -14.07
C LYS A 203 0.04 21.35 -13.65
N ASP A 204 1.25 21.86 -13.65
CA ASP A 204 1.57 23.24 -13.28
C ASP A 204 0.98 23.65 -11.90
N GLY A 205 1.00 22.73 -10.94
CA GLY A 205 0.47 22.93 -9.58
C GLY A 205 -1.07 22.90 -9.47
N ALA A 206 -1.79 22.64 -10.56
CA ALA A 206 -3.24 22.55 -10.58
C ALA A 206 -3.74 21.13 -10.87
N VAL A 207 -4.92 20.81 -10.35
CA VAL A 207 -5.60 19.53 -10.64
C VAL A 207 -5.92 19.45 -12.13
N ASN A 208 -5.49 18.37 -12.78
CA ASN A 208 -5.63 18.12 -14.23
C ASN A 208 -6.56 16.95 -14.54
N MET A 209 -7.56 16.72 -13.70
CA MET A 209 -8.55 15.64 -13.90
C MET A 209 -9.71 16.05 -14.84
N GLY A 210 -9.80 17.33 -15.16
CA GLY A 210 -10.83 17.87 -16.06
C GLY A 210 -10.41 17.78 -17.52
N GLY A 211 -11.28 18.28 -18.41
CA GLY A 211 -11.05 18.29 -19.84
C GLY A 211 -11.23 16.90 -20.49
N ASP A 212 -10.81 16.79 -21.75
CA ASP A 212 -11.08 15.62 -22.60
C ASP A 212 -10.48 14.32 -22.06
N ALA A 213 -9.27 14.37 -21.49
CA ALA A 213 -8.60 13.18 -20.96
C ALA A 213 -9.28 12.63 -19.71
N GLY A 214 -9.68 13.51 -18.79
CA GLY A 214 -10.43 13.11 -17.60
C GLY A 214 -11.81 12.54 -17.97
N LEU A 215 -12.52 13.21 -18.89
CA LEU A 215 -13.79 12.71 -19.38
C LEU A 215 -13.65 11.34 -20.05
N LYS A 216 -12.69 11.19 -20.96
CA LYS A 216 -12.39 9.90 -21.63
C LYS A 216 -12.10 8.78 -20.61
N THR A 217 -11.36 9.09 -19.54
CA THR A 217 -11.08 8.11 -18.48
C THR A 217 -12.34 7.68 -17.74
N LEU A 218 -13.22 8.62 -17.40
CA LEU A 218 -14.50 8.32 -16.75
C LEU A 218 -15.44 7.53 -17.67
N GLU A 219 -15.46 7.85 -18.96
CA GLU A 219 -16.21 7.09 -19.99
C GLU A 219 -15.66 5.66 -20.06
N GLN A 220 -14.34 5.48 -20.10
CA GLN A 220 -13.73 4.15 -20.11
C GLN A 220 -14.09 3.34 -18.85
N MET A 221 -14.06 3.94 -17.66
CA MET A 221 -14.50 3.27 -16.43
C MET A 221 -15.97 2.87 -16.51
N LYS A 222 -16.84 3.76 -17.00
CA LYS A 222 -18.25 3.49 -17.21
C LYS A 222 -18.46 2.35 -18.22
N ASP A 223 -17.70 2.33 -19.31
CA ASP A 223 -17.80 1.32 -20.35
C ASP A 223 -17.33 -0.06 -19.85
N ILE A 224 -16.25 -0.11 -19.05
CA ILE A 224 -15.79 -1.35 -18.39
C ILE A 224 -16.89 -1.89 -17.46
N MET A 225 -17.38 -1.07 -16.53
CA MET A 225 -18.37 -1.52 -15.56
C MET A 225 -19.72 -1.84 -16.20
N GLY A 226 -20.18 -1.00 -17.13
CA GLY A 226 -21.44 -1.18 -17.83
C GLY A 226 -21.40 -2.29 -18.86
N GLY A 227 -20.34 -2.36 -19.67
CA GLY A 227 -20.16 -3.41 -20.69
C GLY A 227 -19.96 -4.80 -20.10
N CYS A 228 -19.56 -4.86 -18.83
CA CYS A 228 -19.42 -6.10 -18.09
C CYS A 228 -20.61 -6.40 -17.16
N ASN A 229 -21.68 -5.61 -17.17
CA ASN A 229 -22.82 -5.75 -16.24
C ASN A 229 -22.36 -5.94 -14.78
N MET A 230 -21.31 -5.22 -14.38
CA MET A 230 -20.73 -5.38 -13.05
C MET A 230 -21.73 -4.98 -11.97
N PRO A 231 -22.06 -5.86 -11.01
CA PRO A 231 -22.87 -5.48 -9.86
C PRO A 231 -22.18 -4.36 -9.06
N ASN A 232 -22.97 -3.58 -8.31
CA ASN A 232 -22.43 -2.57 -7.41
C ASN A 232 -21.82 -3.25 -6.16
N TYR A 233 -20.71 -3.90 -6.34
CA TYR A 233 -19.98 -4.57 -5.27
C TYR A 233 -19.39 -3.57 -4.27
N SER A 234 -19.46 -3.90 -2.98
CA SER A 234 -18.49 -3.40 -2.01
C SER A 234 -17.11 -4.04 -2.30
N ILE A 235 -16.05 -3.47 -1.72
CA ILE A 235 -14.70 -4.06 -1.84
C ILE A 235 -14.69 -5.51 -1.35
N ALA A 236 -15.30 -5.75 -0.20
CA ALA A 236 -15.36 -7.09 0.40
C ALA A 236 -16.15 -8.09 -0.46
N ASP A 237 -17.30 -7.66 -1.01
CA ASP A 237 -18.13 -8.53 -1.84
C ASP A 237 -17.45 -8.88 -3.16
N GLY A 238 -16.79 -7.89 -3.82
CA GLY A 238 -16.05 -8.13 -5.06
C GLY A 238 -14.89 -9.09 -4.89
N GLN A 239 -14.11 -8.93 -3.83
CA GLN A 239 -13.03 -9.86 -3.49
C GLN A 239 -13.56 -11.25 -3.13
N ALA A 240 -14.64 -11.32 -2.34
CA ALA A 240 -15.26 -12.58 -1.97
C ALA A 240 -15.80 -13.32 -3.21
N ALA A 241 -16.44 -12.61 -4.16
CA ALA A 241 -16.92 -13.20 -5.39
C ALA A 241 -15.79 -13.80 -6.24
N PHE A 242 -14.66 -13.09 -6.36
CA PHE A 242 -13.48 -13.59 -7.07
C PHE A 242 -12.87 -14.81 -6.37
N ASN A 243 -12.65 -14.73 -5.07
CA ASN A 243 -12.08 -15.81 -4.28
C ASN A 243 -12.97 -17.08 -4.30
N ALA A 244 -14.29 -16.91 -4.35
CA ALA A 244 -15.24 -18.00 -4.50
C ALA A 244 -15.27 -18.59 -5.94
N GLY A 245 -14.56 -18.01 -6.90
CA GLY A 245 -14.56 -18.45 -8.28
C GLY A 245 -15.86 -18.15 -9.03
N THR A 246 -16.71 -17.25 -8.54
CA THR A 246 -18.01 -16.92 -9.15
C THR A 246 -17.94 -15.85 -10.23
N ILE A 247 -16.84 -15.10 -10.30
CA ILE A 247 -16.54 -14.12 -11.36
C ILE A 247 -15.21 -14.45 -12.02
N GLY A 248 -15.09 -14.11 -13.31
CA GLY A 248 -13.92 -14.45 -14.14
C GLY A 248 -12.71 -13.56 -13.94
N MET A 249 -12.93 -12.30 -13.57
CA MET A 249 -11.86 -11.30 -13.51
C MET A 249 -12.01 -10.39 -12.30
N MET A 250 -10.87 -9.92 -11.76
CA MET A 250 -10.84 -8.88 -10.75
C MET A 250 -9.70 -7.91 -11.04
N PHE A 251 -10.00 -6.61 -11.15
CA PHE A 251 -9.00 -5.55 -11.27
C PHE A 251 -8.80 -4.90 -9.91
N TRP A 252 -7.66 -5.17 -9.30
CA TRP A 252 -7.39 -4.81 -7.92
C TRP A 252 -5.90 -4.57 -7.67
N SER A 253 -5.51 -4.42 -6.41
CA SER A 253 -4.14 -4.18 -5.95
C SER A 253 -3.29 -5.44 -5.90
N THR A 254 -2.02 -5.36 -6.29
CA THR A 254 -1.03 -6.44 -6.07
C THR A 254 -0.83 -6.76 -4.58
N SER A 255 -1.17 -5.85 -3.66
CA SER A 255 -1.09 -6.10 -2.21
C SER A 255 -1.99 -7.25 -1.74
N SER A 256 -3.01 -7.59 -2.51
CA SER A 256 -3.94 -8.67 -2.18
C SER A 256 -3.53 -10.05 -2.71
N LEU A 257 -2.40 -10.17 -3.43
CA LEU A 257 -2.03 -11.44 -4.07
C LEU A 257 -1.96 -12.59 -3.06
N GLY A 258 -1.23 -12.42 -1.95
CA GLY A 258 -1.10 -13.47 -0.95
C GLY A 258 -2.43 -13.87 -0.30
N SER A 259 -3.32 -12.89 -0.05
CA SER A 259 -4.66 -13.18 0.48
C SER A 259 -5.56 -13.86 -0.55
N VAL A 260 -5.46 -13.50 -1.82
CA VAL A 260 -6.19 -14.16 -2.91
C VAL A 260 -5.72 -15.60 -3.07
N GLU A 261 -4.42 -15.86 -3.11
CA GLU A 261 -3.85 -17.20 -3.22
C GLU A 261 -4.28 -18.10 -2.04
N ALA A 262 -4.35 -17.55 -0.84
CA ALA A 262 -4.75 -18.27 0.36
C ALA A 262 -6.26 -18.55 0.44
N ALA A 263 -7.10 -17.68 -0.14
CA ALA A 263 -8.55 -17.71 0.03
C ALA A 263 -9.32 -18.16 -1.21
N LYS A 264 -8.69 -18.19 -2.41
CA LYS A 264 -9.35 -18.57 -3.65
C LYS A 264 -9.80 -20.03 -3.65
N ALA A 265 -10.91 -20.29 -4.34
CA ALA A 265 -11.31 -21.65 -4.69
C ALA A 265 -10.23 -22.29 -5.61
N ASP A 266 -10.37 -23.60 -5.84
CA ASP A 266 -9.41 -24.33 -6.68
C ASP A 266 -9.63 -24.01 -8.17
N PHE A 267 -8.92 -22.97 -8.62
CA PHE A 267 -8.85 -22.55 -10.04
C PHE A 267 -7.46 -22.02 -10.40
N GLU A 268 -7.11 -22.09 -11.68
CA GLU A 268 -5.87 -21.50 -12.20
C GLU A 268 -5.95 -19.96 -12.15
N LEU A 269 -5.10 -19.37 -11.29
CA LEU A 269 -4.95 -17.92 -11.16
C LEU A 269 -3.85 -17.40 -12.07
N LYS A 270 -4.14 -16.37 -12.87
CA LYS A 270 -3.12 -15.57 -13.56
C LYS A 270 -3.27 -14.10 -13.28
N LEU A 271 -2.19 -13.36 -13.45
CA LEU A 271 -2.12 -11.92 -13.29
C LEU A 271 -1.62 -11.24 -14.57
N SER A 272 -2.08 -10.02 -14.81
CA SER A 272 -1.60 -9.19 -15.93
C SER A 272 -1.68 -7.70 -15.59
N LEU A 273 -0.73 -6.94 -16.13
CA LEU A 273 -0.68 -5.46 -16.07
C LEU A 273 -1.36 -4.83 -17.30
N ILE A 274 -2.55 -5.30 -17.66
CA ILE A 274 -3.29 -4.94 -18.87
C ILE A 274 -3.48 -3.43 -19.06
N HIS A 275 -3.59 -2.70 -17.95
CA HIS A 275 -3.91 -1.26 -17.95
C HIS A 275 -2.68 -0.36 -18.13
N ILE A 276 -1.51 -0.95 -18.18
CA ILE A 276 -0.24 -0.26 -18.36
C ILE A 276 0.24 -0.40 -19.81
#